data_82ee6e1b88da20f09253c507069faf73
#
_entry.id   82ee6e1b88da20f09253c507069faf73
#
_cell.length_a   1.000
_cell.length_b   1.000
_cell.length_c   1.000
_cell.angle_alpha   90.00
_cell.angle_beta   90.00
_cell.angle_gamma   90.00
#
_symmetry.space_group_name_H-M   'P 1'
#
loop_
_entity.id
_entity.type
_entity.pdbx_description
1 polymer ?
#
loop_
_entity_poly.entity_id
_entity_poly.type
_entity_poly.pdbx_seq_one_letter_code
_entity_poly.pdbx_strand_id
1 'polypeptide(L)'
;MDNKTITIKRTFNASINLVWEAWTQPQHIAEWWSPKGIKTKVVEHDFKVGGKWKYLMPMPNGQEFTAEGRYIEIVEFEKIISSANFKPMTEGIEIQSIFKKNGNKTELTFNIVHPTEEYRIQQEKMGIMNGWGSVFDRLDTLINNIN
;
A
#
# COMPACT_ATOMS: atom_id res chain seq x y z
N MET A 1 -5.62 17.71 -15.81
CA MET A 1 -5.67 16.26 -15.69
C MET A 1 -4.30 15.73 -15.33
N ASP A 2 -4.22 14.90 -14.31
CA ASP A 2 -2.94 14.39 -13.82
C ASP A 2 -2.56 13.10 -14.55
N ASN A 3 -1.57 13.17 -15.44
CA ASN A 3 -1.12 12.04 -16.23
C ASN A 3 -0.09 11.17 -15.50
N LYS A 4 0.23 11.51 -14.26
CA LYS A 4 1.26 10.83 -13.46
C LYS A 4 0.66 9.85 -12.45
N THR A 5 -0.64 9.87 -12.24
CA THR A 5 -1.30 9.11 -11.18
C THR A 5 -2.06 7.91 -11.70
N ILE A 6 -1.82 6.75 -11.07
CA ILE A 6 -2.66 5.56 -11.22
C ILE A 6 -3.58 5.53 -10.00
N THR A 7 -4.88 5.37 -10.24
CA THR A 7 -5.87 5.31 -9.16
C THR A 7 -6.51 3.92 -9.14
N ILE A 8 -6.50 3.29 -7.96
CA ILE A 8 -7.17 2.02 -7.72
C ILE A 8 -8.22 2.26 -6.64
N LYS A 9 -9.46 1.85 -6.92
CA LYS A 9 -10.56 1.96 -5.96
C LYS A 9 -11.00 0.59 -5.52
N ARG A 10 -11.27 0.45 -4.22
CA ARG A 10 -11.69 -0.83 -3.66
C ARG A 10 -12.60 -0.60 -2.45
N THR A 11 -13.59 -1.48 -2.28
CA THR A 11 -14.45 -1.47 -1.12
C THR A 11 -14.15 -2.70 -0.27
N PHE A 12 -13.85 -2.48 1.01
CA PHE A 12 -13.64 -3.57 1.98
C PHE A 12 -14.90 -3.74 2.82
N ASN A 13 -15.31 -4.98 3.00
CA ASN A 13 -16.48 -5.31 3.79
C ASN A 13 -16.15 -5.37 5.28
N ALA A 14 -15.71 -4.23 5.80
CA ALA A 14 -15.28 -4.09 7.19
C ALA A 14 -15.37 -2.63 7.61
N SER A 15 -15.47 -2.39 8.93
CA SER A 15 -15.54 -1.04 9.47
C SER A 15 -14.23 -0.29 9.23
N ILE A 16 -14.32 1.03 9.21
CA ILE A 16 -13.13 1.89 9.03
C ILE A 16 -12.09 1.63 10.13
N ASN A 17 -12.53 1.34 11.35
CA ASN A 17 -11.62 1.05 12.45
C ASN A 17 -10.77 -0.19 12.16
N LEU A 18 -11.40 -1.25 11.68
CA LEU A 18 -10.72 -2.51 11.39
C LEU A 18 -9.78 -2.37 10.20
N VAL A 19 -10.23 -1.69 9.13
CA VAL A 19 -9.39 -1.45 7.96
C VAL A 19 -8.17 -0.60 8.33
N TRP A 20 -8.38 0.45 9.12
CA TRP A 20 -7.30 1.30 9.60
C TRP A 20 -6.29 0.51 10.42
N GLU A 21 -6.77 -0.34 11.32
CA GLU A 21 -5.89 -1.19 12.14
C GLU A 21 -5.05 -2.12 11.26
N ALA A 22 -5.67 -2.78 10.29
CA ALA A 22 -4.95 -3.67 9.37
C ALA A 22 -3.91 -2.92 8.55
N TRP A 23 -4.16 -1.67 8.25
CA TRP A 23 -3.29 -0.83 7.44
C TRP A 23 -2.11 -0.23 8.21
N THR A 24 -2.25 -0.08 9.52
CA THR A 24 -1.29 0.68 10.34
C THR A 24 -0.49 -0.15 11.33
N GLN A 25 -0.98 -1.34 11.71
CA GLN A 25 -0.27 -2.19 12.67
C GLN A 25 0.76 -3.07 11.97
N PRO A 26 2.04 -3.06 12.42
CA PRO A 26 3.10 -3.80 11.72
C PRO A 26 2.81 -5.30 11.60
N GLN A 27 2.23 -5.93 12.62
CA GLN A 27 1.91 -7.34 12.57
C GLN A 27 0.89 -7.68 11.49
N HIS A 28 -0.03 -6.76 11.20
CA HIS A 28 -1.00 -6.96 10.11
C HIS A 28 -0.36 -6.67 8.76
N ILE A 29 0.44 -5.60 8.66
CA ILE A 29 1.13 -5.23 7.42
C ILE A 29 1.98 -6.40 6.93
N ALA A 30 2.66 -7.10 7.83
CA ALA A 30 3.49 -8.25 7.47
C ALA A 30 2.70 -9.36 6.79
N GLU A 31 1.40 -9.43 7.01
CA GLU A 31 0.55 -10.48 6.46
C GLU A 31 0.02 -10.16 5.05
N TRP A 32 -0.18 -8.89 4.70
CA TRP A 32 -0.85 -8.57 3.44
C TRP A 32 -0.04 -7.70 2.48
N TRP A 33 1.02 -7.05 2.93
CA TRP A 33 1.78 -6.07 2.12
C TRP A 33 2.77 -6.76 1.17
N SER A 34 2.32 -7.70 0.36
CA SER A 34 3.17 -8.37 -0.63
C SER A 34 2.32 -9.27 -1.50
N PRO A 35 2.81 -9.68 -2.67
CA PRO A 35 2.10 -10.64 -3.51
C PRO A 35 1.88 -11.96 -2.77
N LYS A 36 0.88 -12.72 -3.22
CA LYS A 36 0.53 -14.00 -2.64
C LYS A 36 1.74 -14.93 -2.56
N GLY A 37 1.89 -15.56 -1.41
CA GLY A 37 2.97 -16.53 -1.18
C GLY A 37 4.27 -15.92 -0.68
N ILE A 38 4.32 -14.58 -0.54
CA ILE A 38 5.52 -13.89 -0.07
C ILE A 38 5.21 -13.23 1.27
N LYS A 39 6.08 -13.46 2.26
CA LYS A 39 5.93 -12.87 3.57
C LYS A 39 6.77 -11.60 3.68
N THR A 40 6.15 -10.51 4.05
CA THR A 40 6.82 -9.22 4.23
C THR A 40 7.46 -9.17 5.61
N LYS A 41 8.73 -8.74 5.66
CA LYS A 41 9.42 -8.47 6.91
C LYS A 41 9.39 -6.98 7.16
N VAL A 42 8.78 -6.56 8.27
CA VAL A 42 8.75 -5.15 8.68
C VAL A 42 10.05 -4.85 9.41
N VAL A 43 10.92 -4.06 8.79
CA VAL A 43 12.21 -3.68 9.37
C VAL A 43 12.07 -2.42 10.20
N GLU A 44 11.30 -1.46 9.70
CA GLU A 44 11.09 -0.18 10.36
C GLU A 44 9.65 0.26 10.12
N HIS A 45 9.00 0.77 11.16
CA HIS A 45 7.63 1.25 11.04
C HIS A 45 7.37 2.33 12.10
N ASP A 46 7.67 3.56 11.75
CA ASP A 46 7.47 4.70 12.64
C ASP A 46 6.26 5.50 12.14
N PHE A 47 5.07 5.10 12.59
CA PHE A 47 3.81 5.62 12.06
C PHE A 47 3.47 6.99 12.65
N LYS A 48 4.13 8.01 12.12
CA LYS A 48 3.88 9.42 12.44
C LYS A 48 4.37 10.27 11.25
N VAL A 49 3.90 11.50 11.14
CA VAL A 49 4.37 12.42 10.11
C VAL A 49 5.88 12.60 10.24
N GLY A 50 6.60 12.40 9.14
CA GLY A 50 8.06 12.43 9.11
C GLY A 50 8.71 11.10 9.48
N GLY A 51 7.95 10.14 9.99
CA GLY A 51 8.46 8.82 10.36
C GLY A 51 8.81 7.99 9.14
N LYS A 52 9.75 7.05 9.32
CA LYS A 52 10.20 6.17 8.25
C LYS A 52 9.55 4.80 8.35
N TRP A 53 9.37 4.17 7.19
CA TRP A 53 8.95 2.78 7.13
C TRP A 53 9.81 2.02 6.12
N LYS A 54 10.04 0.74 6.40
CA LYS A 54 10.83 -0.12 5.52
C LYS A 54 10.39 -1.56 5.64
N TYR A 55 10.07 -2.17 4.51
CA TYR A 55 9.64 -3.57 4.45
C TYR A 55 10.51 -4.32 3.47
N LEU A 56 10.85 -5.57 3.81
CA LEU A 56 11.63 -6.46 2.96
C LEU A 56 10.73 -7.60 2.48
N MET A 57 10.84 -7.92 1.20
CA MET A 57 10.06 -8.98 0.57
C MET A 57 11.02 -9.95 -0.13
N PRO A 58 11.40 -11.05 0.56
CA PRO A 58 12.28 -12.05 -0.07
C PRO A 58 11.49 -12.83 -1.13
N MET A 59 12.02 -12.82 -2.37
CA MET A 59 11.37 -13.49 -3.50
C MET A 59 11.89 -14.92 -3.65
N PRO A 60 11.08 -15.83 -4.27
CA PRO A 60 11.48 -17.23 -4.43
C PRO A 60 12.77 -17.44 -5.21
N ASN A 61 13.14 -16.48 -6.09
CA ASN A 61 14.34 -16.57 -6.91
C ASN A 61 15.60 -16.09 -6.16
N GLY A 62 15.50 -15.78 -4.89
CA GLY A 62 16.63 -15.30 -4.09
C GLY A 62 16.80 -13.79 -4.11
N GLN A 63 16.06 -13.07 -4.91
CA GLN A 63 16.08 -11.61 -4.90
C GLN A 63 15.31 -11.09 -3.68
N GLU A 64 15.69 -9.91 -3.24
CA GLU A 64 14.99 -9.25 -2.14
C GLU A 64 14.51 -7.89 -2.62
N PHE A 65 13.21 -7.67 -2.54
CA PHE A 65 12.63 -6.37 -2.84
C PHE A 65 12.50 -5.57 -1.57
N THR A 66 12.75 -4.27 -1.68
CA THR A 66 12.66 -3.35 -0.55
C THR A 66 11.65 -2.27 -0.86
N ALA A 67 10.68 -2.10 0.03
CA ALA A 67 9.76 -0.97 0.00
C ALA A 67 10.10 -0.07 1.17
N GLU A 68 10.31 1.22 0.91
CA GLU A 68 10.66 2.17 1.97
C GLU A 68 10.15 3.56 1.65
N GLY A 69 9.96 4.38 2.68
CA GLY A 69 9.51 5.75 2.49
C GLY A 69 9.36 6.48 3.81
N ARG A 70 8.71 7.64 3.73
CA ARG A 70 8.39 8.48 4.90
C ARG A 70 6.94 8.90 4.83
N TYR A 71 6.29 8.97 5.97
CA TYR A 71 4.93 9.48 6.07
C TYR A 71 4.94 11.00 5.95
N ILE A 72 4.14 11.50 5.00
CA ILE A 72 4.03 12.94 4.72
C ILE A 72 2.82 13.53 5.43
N GLU A 73 1.71 12.81 5.40
CA GLU A 73 0.47 13.25 6.05
C GLU A 73 -0.29 12.04 6.58
N ILE A 74 -0.81 12.16 7.79
CA ILE A 74 -1.64 11.12 8.41
C ILE A 74 -2.85 11.81 9.03
N VAL A 75 -4.05 11.47 8.57
CA VAL A 75 -5.31 11.89 9.19
C VAL A 75 -6.02 10.61 9.60
N GLU A 76 -6.15 10.39 10.90
CA GLU A 76 -6.68 9.15 11.44
C GLU A 76 -8.05 8.80 10.83
N PHE A 77 -8.18 7.57 10.36
CA PHE A 77 -9.38 7.03 9.71
C PHE A 77 -9.74 7.69 8.38
N GLU A 78 -8.90 8.56 7.84
CA GLU A 78 -9.21 9.26 6.60
C GLU A 78 -8.14 9.15 5.52
N LYS A 79 -6.86 9.36 5.89
CA LYS A 79 -5.84 9.51 4.86
C LYS A 79 -4.44 9.20 5.36
N ILE A 80 -3.67 8.52 4.51
CA ILE A 80 -2.24 8.34 4.71
C ILE A 80 -1.54 8.69 3.40
N ILE A 81 -0.64 9.68 3.44
CA ILE A 81 0.19 10.03 2.30
C ILE A 81 1.64 9.75 2.67
N SER A 82 2.35 9.04 1.80
CA SER A 82 3.75 8.71 2.03
C SER A 82 4.54 8.74 0.74
N SER A 83 5.83 9.08 0.84
CA SER A 83 6.74 8.81 -0.25
C SER A 83 7.00 7.31 -0.28
N ALA A 84 7.43 6.79 -1.42
CA ALA A 84 7.72 5.36 -1.52
C ALA A 84 8.75 5.09 -2.60
N ASN A 85 9.66 4.15 -2.29
CA ASN A 85 10.57 3.57 -3.25
C ASN A 85 10.41 2.06 -3.17
N PHE A 86 10.26 1.41 -4.33
CA PHE A 86 10.16 -0.04 -4.42
C PHE A 86 11.38 -0.55 -5.19
N LYS A 87 12.47 -0.78 -4.46
CA LYS A 87 13.75 -1.15 -5.06
C LYS A 87 13.79 -2.63 -5.41
N PRO A 88 14.38 -3.00 -6.54
CA PRO A 88 15.11 -2.14 -7.49
C PRO A 88 14.26 -1.53 -8.61
N MET A 89 12.94 -1.69 -8.57
CA MET A 89 12.07 -1.40 -9.71
C MET A 89 11.63 0.06 -9.84
N THR A 90 11.32 0.72 -8.74
CA THR A 90 10.63 2.02 -8.78
C THR A 90 11.14 2.93 -7.68
N GLU A 91 11.41 4.19 -8.02
CA GLU A 91 11.82 5.19 -7.03
C GLU A 91 11.05 6.49 -7.24
N GLY A 92 10.92 7.27 -6.17
CA GLY A 92 10.38 8.62 -6.24
C GLY A 92 8.88 8.70 -6.43
N ILE A 93 8.13 7.71 -5.98
CA ILE A 93 6.67 7.77 -6.07
C ILE A 93 6.08 8.28 -4.75
N GLU A 94 4.85 8.74 -4.83
CA GLU A 94 4.05 9.09 -3.66
C GLU A 94 2.80 8.22 -3.64
N ILE A 95 2.50 7.66 -2.48
CA ILE A 95 1.31 6.84 -2.29
C ILE A 95 0.33 7.61 -1.45
N GLN A 96 -0.93 7.70 -1.91
CA GLN A 96 -2.01 8.34 -1.20
C GLN A 96 -3.10 7.30 -0.95
N SER A 97 -3.30 6.93 0.30
CA SER A 97 -4.35 6.00 0.70
C SER A 97 -5.46 6.81 1.36
N ILE A 98 -6.61 6.87 0.71
CA ILE A 98 -7.74 7.68 1.18
C ILE A 98 -8.88 6.74 1.52
N PHE A 99 -9.37 6.86 2.76
CA PHE A 99 -10.40 5.97 3.32
C PHE A 99 -11.68 6.75 3.54
N LYS A 100 -12.80 6.15 3.15
CA LYS A 100 -14.10 6.74 3.37
C LYS A 100 -15.05 5.70 3.95
N LYS A 101 -15.67 6.04 5.08
CA LYS A 101 -16.66 5.18 5.72
C LYS A 101 -17.92 5.17 4.88
N ASN A 102 -18.46 3.98 4.65
CA ASN A 102 -19.75 3.81 3.95
C ASN A 102 -20.55 2.73 4.70
N GLY A 103 -21.30 3.17 5.72
CA GLY A 103 -22.00 2.25 6.61
C GLY A 103 -21.02 1.35 7.34
N ASN A 104 -21.15 0.05 7.18
CA ASN A 104 -20.27 -0.95 7.78
C ASN A 104 -19.11 -1.32 6.85
N LYS A 105 -18.97 -0.61 5.73
CA LYS A 105 -17.91 -0.85 4.75
C LYS A 105 -16.95 0.31 4.70
N THR A 106 -15.81 0.09 4.09
CA THR A 106 -14.79 1.12 3.90
C THR A 106 -14.41 1.20 2.43
N GLU A 107 -14.52 2.40 1.85
CA GLU A 107 -14.09 2.64 0.47
C GLU A 107 -12.66 3.17 0.49
N LEU A 108 -11.79 2.53 -0.28
CA LEU A 108 -10.41 2.94 -0.46
C LEU A 108 -10.23 3.58 -1.83
N THR A 109 -9.59 4.74 -1.84
CA THR A 109 -9.05 5.33 -3.06
C THR A 109 -7.53 5.34 -2.89
N PHE A 110 -6.84 4.57 -3.73
CA PHE A 110 -5.40 4.38 -3.64
C PHE A 110 -4.74 4.99 -4.86
N ASN A 111 -4.00 6.08 -4.66
CA ASN A 111 -3.33 6.80 -5.73
C ASN A 111 -1.83 6.54 -5.68
N ILE A 112 -1.26 6.20 -6.84
CA ILE A 112 0.17 6.05 -7.00
C ILE A 112 0.63 7.16 -7.93
N VAL A 113 1.30 8.16 -7.36
CA VAL A 113 1.75 9.35 -8.10
C VAL A 113 3.20 9.14 -8.52
N HIS A 114 3.43 9.15 -9.83
CA HIS A 114 4.76 8.91 -10.39
C HIS A 114 5.47 10.24 -10.68
N PRO A 115 6.81 10.27 -10.78
CA PRO A 115 7.54 11.49 -11.11
C PRO A 115 7.21 12.04 -12.50
N THR A 116 6.94 11.15 -13.47
CA THR A 116 6.64 11.56 -14.84
C THR A 116 5.54 10.69 -15.43
N GLU A 117 4.91 11.18 -16.49
CA GLU A 117 3.92 10.39 -17.24
C GLU A 117 4.54 9.14 -17.85
N GLU A 118 5.75 9.25 -18.36
CA GLU A 118 6.46 8.11 -18.95
C GLU A 118 6.67 6.99 -17.92
N TYR A 119 7.01 7.36 -16.72
CA TYR A 119 7.20 6.42 -15.62
C TYR A 119 5.88 5.72 -15.28
N ARG A 120 4.79 6.47 -15.23
CA ARG A 120 3.46 5.90 -15.00
C ARG A 120 3.09 4.89 -16.09
N ILE A 121 3.31 5.23 -17.36
CA ILE A 121 3.00 4.35 -18.48
C ILE A 121 3.81 3.05 -18.36
N GLN A 122 5.09 3.17 -18.02
CA GLN A 122 5.96 2.00 -17.84
C GLN A 122 5.45 1.09 -16.73
N GLN A 123 5.02 1.66 -15.61
CA GLN A 123 4.50 0.89 -14.49
C GLN A 123 3.20 0.17 -14.86
N GLU A 124 2.32 0.81 -15.63
CA GLU A 124 1.10 0.18 -16.10
C GLU A 124 1.40 -1.01 -17.00
N LYS A 125 2.38 -0.87 -17.90
CA LYS A 125 2.80 -1.96 -18.78
C LYS A 125 3.40 -3.14 -18.02
N MET A 126 4.00 -2.88 -16.87
CA MET A 126 4.54 -3.92 -16.00
C MET A 126 3.47 -4.65 -15.19
N GLY A 127 2.22 -4.22 -15.26
CA GLY A 127 1.12 -4.87 -14.57
C GLY A 127 0.97 -4.48 -13.10
N ILE A 128 1.39 -3.27 -12.74
CA ILE A 128 1.35 -2.81 -11.34
C ILE A 128 -0.05 -2.85 -10.76
N MET A 129 -1.08 -2.59 -11.56
CA MET A 129 -2.47 -2.63 -11.09
C MET A 129 -2.88 -4.04 -10.66
N ASN A 130 -2.45 -5.06 -11.40
CA ASN A 130 -2.71 -6.46 -11.03
C ASN A 130 -1.96 -6.84 -9.76
N GLY A 131 -0.73 -6.34 -9.61
CA GLY A 131 0.07 -6.56 -8.41
C GLY A 131 -0.62 -6.00 -7.17
N TRP A 132 -1.07 -4.77 -7.22
CA TRP A 132 -1.78 -4.15 -6.10
C TRP A 132 -3.13 -4.81 -5.85
N GLY A 133 -3.83 -5.24 -6.92
CA GLY A 133 -5.07 -6.00 -6.77
C GLY A 133 -4.87 -7.27 -5.97
N SER A 134 -3.80 -8.00 -6.24
CA SER A 134 -3.45 -9.21 -5.50
C SER A 134 -3.15 -8.90 -4.04
N VAL A 135 -2.43 -7.81 -3.76
CA VAL A 135 -2.13 -7.36 -2.40
C VAL A 135 -3.41 -7.05 -1.64
N PHE A 136 -4.33 -6.32 -2.28
CA PHE A 136 -5.61 -5.97 -1.64
C PHE A 136 -6.52 -7.18 -1.43
N ASP A 137 -6.42 -8.22 -2.28
CA ASP A 137 -7.11 -9.48 -2.05
C ASP A 137 -6.62 -10.15 -0.76
N ARG A 138 -5.33 -10.08 -0.51
CA ARG A 138 -4.77 -10.60 0.75
C ARG A 138 -5.25 -9.79 1.95
N LEU A 139 -5.35 -8.48 1.80
CA LEU A 139 -5.89 -7.62 2.85
C LEU A 139 -7.35 -7.99 3.16
N ASP A 140 -8.16 -8.22 2.12
CA ASP A 140 -9.54 -8.67 2.30
C ASP A 140 -9.60 -9.96 3.11
N THR A 141 -8.76 -10.93 2.78
CA THR A 141 -8.70 -12.21 3.48
C THR A 141 -8.31 -12.01 4.95
N LEU A 142 -7.32 -11.18 5.21
CA LEU A 142 -6.89 -10.89 6.59
C LEU A 142 -8.03 -10.24 7.38
N ILE A 143 -8.68 -9.25 6.81
CA ILE A 143 -9.78 -8.53 7.47
C ILE A 143 -10.91 -9.50 7.82
N ASN A 144 -11.26 -10.41 6.91
CA ASN A 144 -12.31 -11.39 7.16
C ASN A 144 -11.94 -12.37 8.27
N ASN A 145 -10.64 -12.65 8.46
CA ASN A 145 -10.18 -13.57 9.48
C ASN A 145 -10.11 -12.95 10.87
N ILE A 146 -9.90 -11.64 10.96
CA ILE A 146 -9.81 -10.95 12.25
C ILE A 146 -11.11 -10.25 12.64
N ASN A 147 -12.10 -10.29 11.77
CA ASN A 147 -13.39 -9.63 12.00
C ASN A 147 -14.30 -10.48 12.88
#